data_b6de261dcdcd9807fa120ba5556e0bed
#
_entry.id   b6de261dcdcd9807fa120ba5556e0bed
#
_cell.length_a   1.000
_cell.length_b   1.000
_cell.length_c   1.000
_cell.angle_alpha   90.00
_cell.angle_beta   90.00
_cell.angle_gamma   90.00
#
_symmetry.space_group_name_H-M   'P 1'
#
loop_
_entity.id
_entity.type
_entity.pdbx_description
1 polymer ?
#
loop_
_entity_poly.entity_id
_entity_poly.type
_entity_poly.pdbx_seq_one_letter_code
_entity_poly.pdbx_strand_id
1 'polypeptide(L)'
;MKTVLKTLLATATVLLCAQVLAQEAQIRKNIAERLPQIRVVDEVTKTPIPGVYELRINGSEIFYTDAQANYLIEGNIIDVRAKRNLTEERITKLTSVKFEDLPLKDAFTVVRGNGKRKLAVFEDPNCGYCKRFERDLQKIDNVTVYMFLYPILGPDSVEKSKAIWCAKDPAKAWQDYMVRDQPVTAASCDTNALTRNGEFGRKYKITGTPTLFFVDDTRLPGAADAAQIEKLLAAAKG
;
A
#
# COMPACT_ATOMS: atom_id res chain seq x y z
N MET A 1 31.94 -32.63 29.84
CA MET A 1 31.78 -32.33 28.42
C MET A 1 30.48 -31.56 28.08
N LYS A 2 29.31 -31.94 28.60
CA LYS A 2 28.03 -31.24 28.27
C LYS A 2 27.91 -29.77 28.75
N THR A 3 28.59 -29.42 29.84
CA THR A 3 28.56 -28.05 30.42
C THR A 3 29.44 -27.08 29.64
N VAL A 4 30.63 -27.50 29.20
CA VAL A 4 31.55 -26.67 28.40
C VAL A 4 30.97 -26.36 27.00
N LEU A 5 30.24 -27.32 26.41
CA LEU A 5 29.61 -27.12 25.11
C LEU A 5 28.45 -26.09 25.18
N LYS A 6 27.69 -26.08 26.31
CA LYS A 6 26.62 -25.08 26.51
C LYS A 6 27.18 -23.66 26.72
N THR A 7 28.27 -23.51 27.42
CA THR A 7 28.94 -22.20 27.63
C THR A 7 29.54 -21.65 26.33
N LEU A 8 30.15 -22.49 25.52
CA LEU A 8 30.71 -22.09 24.21
C LEU A 8 29.62 -21.68 23.22
N LEU A 9 28.46 -22.34 23.23
CA LEU A 9 27.32 -21.95 22.40
C LEU A 9 26.74 -20.60 22.82
N ALA A 10 26.61 -20.34 24.13
CA ALA A 10 26.06 -19.09 24.64
C ALA A 10 26.98 -17.88 24.34
N THR A 11 28.28 -18.05 24.44
CA THR A 11 29.26 -16.98 24.13
C THR A 11 29.30 -16.66 22.63
N ALA A 12 29.18 -17.66 21.76
CA ALA A 12 29.13 -17.44 20.29
C ALA A 12 27.90 -16.65 19.88
N THR A 13 26.72 -16.91 20.48
CA THR A 13 25.47 -16.21 20.18
C THR A 13 25.53 -14.74 20.61
N VAL A 14 26.11 -14.43 21.76
CA VAL A 14 26.26 -13.06 22.26
C VAL A 14 27.21 -12.25 21.38
N LEU A 15 28.29 -12.84 20.91
CA LEU A 15 29.23 -12.19 19.98
C LEU A 15 28.60 -11.86 18.62
N LEU A 16 27.78 -12.74 18.07
CA LEU A 16 27.08 -12.48 16.81
C LEU A 16 26.06 -11.31 16.93
N CYS A 17 25.32 -11.24 18.02
CA CYS A 17 24.39 -10.13 18.27
C CYS A 17 25.12 -8.79 18.43
N ALA A 18 26.24 -8.77 19.12
CA ALA A 18 27.05 -7.55 19.28
C ALA A 18 27.59 -7.02 17.95
N GLN A 19 28.00 -7.89 17.04
CA GLN A 19 28.49 -7.50 15.71
C GLN A 19 27.38 -6.90 14.83
N VAL A 20 26.16 -7.41 14.91
CA VAL A 20 25.00 -6.87 14.15
C VAL A 20 24.66 -5.47 14.64
N LEU A 21 24.59 -5.25 15.95
CA LEU A 21 24.29 -3.95 16.54
C LEU A 21 25.39 -2.91 16.23
N ALA A 22 26.64 -3.31 16.27
CA ALA A 22 27.78 -2.44 15.93
C ALA A 22 27.73 -2.02 14.45
N GLN A 23 27.37 -2.94 13.56
CA GLN A 23 27.23 -2.67 12.12
C GLN A 23 26.08 -1.72 11.83
N GLU A 24 24.93 -1.91 12.45
CA GLU A 24 23.78 -1.00 12.34
C GLU A 24 24.14 0.41 12.82
N ALA A 25 24.78 0.53 13.99
CA ALA A 25 25.21 1.82 14.53
C ALA A 25 26.18 2.53 13.59
N GLN A 26 27.13 1.82 12.98
CA GLN A 26 28.08 2.38 12.02
C GLN A 26 27.37 2.88 10.75
N ILE A 27 26.43 2.12 10.20
CA ILE A 27 25.66 2.53 9.02
C ILE A 27 24.85 3.80 9.33
N ARG A 28 24.12 3.83 10.45
CA ARG A 28 23.33 4.99 10.87
C ARG A 28 24.21 6.25 11.01
N LYS A 29 25.36 6.12 11.66
CA LYS A 29 26.31 7.20 11.83
C LYS A 29 26.79 7.75 10.47
N ASN A 30 27.24 6.86 9.59
CA ASN A 30 27.78 7.25 8.29
C ASN A 30 26.71 7.89 7.38
N ILE A 31 25.47 7.39 7.41
CA ILE A 31 24.35 8.01 6.69
C ILE A 31 24.08 9.42 7.23
N ALA A 32 24.00 9.60 8.55
CA ALA A 32 23.74 10.90 9.14
C ALA A 32 24.84 11.95 8.83
N GLU A 33 26.12 11.51 8.80
CA GLU A 33 27.26 12.38 8.47
C GLU A 33 27.31 12.76 6.98
N ARG A 34 27.02 11.79 6.08
CA ARG A 34 27.19 11.97 4.63
C ARG A 34 25.96 12.48 3.90
N LEU A 35 24.77 12.21 4.44
CA LEU A 35 23.46 12.56 3.87
C LEU A 35 22.58 13.24 4.92
N PRO A 36 22.95 14.47 5.38
CA PRO A 36 22.23 15.16 6.46
C PRO A 36 20.75 15.48 6.15
N GLN A 37 20.36 15.43 4.88
CA GLN A 37 18.96 15.53 4.46
C GLN A 37 18.12 14.31 4.89
N ILE A 38 18.74 13.16 5.14
CA ILE A 38 18.08 11.98 5.70
C ILE A 38 18.08 12.13 7.23
N ARG A 39 17.00 12.71 7.75
CA ARG A 39 16.90 13.06 9.18
C ARG A 39 16.84 11.83 10.09
N VAL A 40 16.16 10.77 9.65
CA VAL A 40 15.92 9.57 10.46
C VAL A 40 16.02 8.34 9.60
N VAL A 41 16.91 7.42 9.98
CA VAL A 41 16.92 6.03 9.53
C VAL A 41 16.12 5.23 10.55
N ASP A 42 14.92 4.78 10.21
CA ASP A 42 14.03 4.07 11.13
C ASP A 42 14.59 2.68 11.48
N GLU A 43 15.11 1.97 10.48
CA GLU A 43 15.56 0.59 10.64
C GLU A 43 16.72 0.29 9.67
N VAL A 44 17.63 -0.57 10.10
CA VAL A 44 18.70 -1.14 9.26
C VAL A 44 18.63 -2.65 9.40
N THR A 45 18.45 -3.37 8.30
CA THR A 45 18.37 -4.82 8.31
C THR A 45 19.25 -5.45 7.24
N LYS A 46 19.67 -6.72 7.47
CA LYS A 46 20.40 -7.49 6.47
C LYS A 46 19.47 -7.92 5.36
N THR A 47 19.95 -7.87 4.12
CA THR A 47 19.26 -8.48 2.97
C THR A 47 19.76 -9.91 2.74
N PRO A 48 19.11 -10.69 1.87
CA PRO A 48 19.64 -11.97 1.41
C PRO A 48 20.95 -11.87 0.62
N ILE A 49 21.33 -10.66 0.17
CA ILE A 49 22.56 -10.42 -0.57
C ILE A 49 23.67 -10.12 0.44
N PRO A 50 24.75 -10.92 0.50
CA PRO A 50 25.86 -10.68 1.42
C PRO A 50 26.46 -9.27 1.26
N GLY A 51 26.65 -8.58 2.37
CA GLY A 51 27.23 -7.22 2.40
C GLY A 51 26.27 -6.09 2.02
N VAL A 52 25.02 -6.40 1.66
CA VAL A 52 23.97 -5.40 1.36
C VAL A 52 22.99 -5.32 2.52
N TYR A 53 22.69 -4.11 2.94
CA TYR A 53 21.76 -3.77 4.03
C TYR A 53 20.58 -2.97 3.50
N GLU A 54 19.39 -3.26 4.01
CA GLU A 54 18.19 -2.47 3.81
C GLU A 54 18.16 -1.32 4.80
N LEU A 55 17.88 -0.13 4.33
CA LEU A 55 17.57 1.08 5.11
C LEU A 55 16.10 1.41 4.96
N ARG A 56 15.37 1.42 6.06
CA ARG A 56 14.02 2.00 6.09
C ARG A 56 14.10 3.44 6.58
N ILE A 57 13.53 4.35 5.79
CA ILE A 57 13.57 5.79 6.00
C ILE A 57 12.14 6.32 5.91
N ASN A 58 11.80 7.35 6.69
CA ASN A 58 10.49 8.00 6.65
C ASN A 58 9.29 7.01 6.76
N GLY A 59 9.44 5.99 7.57
CA GLY A 59 8.41 4.98 7.85
C GLY A 59 8.35 3.83 6.84
N SER A 60 8.45 4.06 5.54
CA SER A 60 8.25 3.02 4.52
C SER A 60 9.08 3.17 3.24
N GLU A 61 9.97 4.13 3.18
CA GLU A 61 10.89 4.27 2.05
C GLU A 61 12.05 3.29 2.24
N ILE A 62 12.32 2.48 1.22
CA ILE A 62 13.35 1.44 1.26
C ILE A 62 14.50 1.82 0.34
N PHE A 63 15.69 1.85 0.91
CA PHE A 63 16.96 1.99 0.21
C PHE A 63 17.89 0.84 0.61
N TYR A 64 18.99 0.69 -0.11
CA TYR A 64 20.01 -0.29 0.22
C TYR A 64 21.38 0.36 0.30
N THR A 65 22.29 -0.27 1.06
CA THR A 65 23.65 0.24 1.22
C THR A 65 24.63 -0.89 1.50
N ASP A 66 25.92 -0.61 1.35
CA ASP A 66 26.98 -1.48 1.82
C ASP A 66 27.22 -1.32 3.34
N ALA A 67 28.04 -2.20 3.92
CA ALA A 67 28.31 -2.21 5.35
C ALA A 67 28.93 -0.90 5.89
N GLN A 68 29.55 -0.09 5.06
CA GLN A 68 30.17 1.19 5.44
C GLN A 68 29.32 2.40 5.04
N ALA A 69 28.12 2.17 4.47
CA ALA A 69 27.26 3.20 3.92
C ALA A 69 27.98 4.14 2.92
N ASN A 70 28.86 3.58 2.09
CA ASN A 70 29.53 4.35 1.04
C ASN A 70 28.64 4.64 -0.14
N TYR A 71 27.64 3.80 -0.39
CA TYR A 71 26.70 3.89 -1.50
C TYR A 71 25.29 3.84 -0.99
N LEU A 72 24.42 4.66 -1.57
CA LEU A 72 22.97 4.55 -1.41
C LEU A 72 22.38 4.05 -2.73
N ILE A 73 21.64 2.95 -2.66
CA ILE A 73 21.01 2.33 -3.82
C ILE A 73 19.50 2.50 -3.68
N GLU A 74 18.89 3.14 -4.64
CA GLU A 74 17.43 3.21 -4.81
C GLU A 74 17.01 2.20 -5.88
N GLY A 75 16.10 1.27 -5.54
CA GLY A 75 15.67 0.24 -6.46
C GLY A 75 15.06 -0.98 -5.75
N ASN A 76 14.90 -2.08 -6.51
CA ASN A 76 14.27 -3.29 -6.03
C ASN A 76 15.24 -4.47 -5.95
N ILE A 77 15.15 -5.24 -4.89
CA ILE A 77 15.74 -6.58 -4.81
C ILE A 77 14.69 -7.58 -5.30
N ILE A 78 14.98 -8.25 -6.41
CA ILE A 78 14.13 -9.28 -6.99
C ILE A 78 14.78 -10.64 -6.79
N ASP A 79 14.11 -11.54 -6.06
CA ASP A 79 14.47 -12.95 -6.03
C ASP A 79 14.00 -13.62 -7.33
N VAL A 80 14.94 -13.79 -8.26
CA VAL A 80 14.64 -14.35 -9.58
C VAL A 80 14.30 -15.84 -9.54
N ARG A 81 14.71 -16.57 -8.50
CA ARG A 81 14.39 -17.99 -8.32
C ARG A 81 12.96 -18.14 -7.82
N ALA A 82 12.58 -17.38 -6.81
CA ALA A 82 11.23 -17.37 -6.27
C ALA A 82 10.26 -16.49 -7.09
N LYS A 83 10.78 -15.71 -8.06
CA LYS A 83 10.01 -14.72 -8.87
C LYS A 83 9.27 -13.72 -7.97
N ARG A 84 9.94 -13.20 -6.94
CA ARG A 84 9.36 -12.31 -5.93
C ARG A 84 10.14 -11.00 -5.89
N ASN A 85 9.43 -9.88 -5.78
CA ASN A 85 10.01 -8.58 -5.49
C ASN A 85 10.03 -8.36 -3.96
N LEU A 86 11.17 -8.59 -3.33
CA LEU A 86 11.33 -8.52 -1.88
C LEU A 86 11.11 -7.09 -1.35
N THR A 87 11.49 -6.08 -2.14
CA THR A 87 11.29 -4.67 -1.80
C THR A 87 9.81 -4.31 -1.77
N GLU A 88 9.05 -4.68 -2.78
CA GLU A 88 7.60 -4.44 -2.81
C GLU A 88 6.86 -5.19 -1.71
N GLU A 89 7.23 -6.44 -1.43
CA GLU A 89 6.67 -7.20 -0.31
C GLU A 89 6.94 -6.51 1.02
N ARG A 90 8.17 -5.98 1.20
CA ARG A 90 8.54 -5.22 2.39
C ARG A 90 7.71 -3.94 2.52
N ILE A 91 7.62 -3.14 1.45
CA ILE A 91 6.80 -1.92 1.43
C ILE A 91 5.33 -2.25 1.70
N THR A 92 4.78 -3.28 1.06
CA THR A 92 3.41 -3.74 1.29
C THR A 92 3.18 -4.08 2.76
N LYS A 93 4.10 -4.80 3.39
CA LYS A 93 4.02 -5.12 4.82
C LYS A 93 4.10 -3.88 5.72
N LEU A 94 4.97 -2.92 5.39
CA LEU A 94 5.14 -1.68 6.15
C LEU A 94 3.96 -0.72 5.99
N THR A 95 3.25 -0.81 4.88
CA THR A 95 2.10 0.03 4.55
C THR A 95 0.78 -0.74 4.61
N SER A 96 0.78 -1.92 5.23
CA SER A 96 -0.43 -2.69 5.44
C SER A 96 -1.42 -1.91 6.30
N VAL A 97 -2.68 -2.00 5.93
CA VAL A 97 -3.80 -1.41 6.65
C VAL A 97 -4.79 -2.52 6.92
N LYS A 98 -5.23 -2.64 8.14
CA LYS A 98 -6.34 -3.53 8.43
C LYS A 98 -7.60 -2.99 7.79
N PHE A 99 -8.43 -3.88 7.28
CA PHE A 99 -9.69 -3.47 6.66
C PHE A 99 -10.59 -2.69 7.63
N GLU A 100 -10.55 -3.05 8.91
CA GLU A 100 -11.30 -2.37 9.98
C GLU A 100 -10.82 -0.94 10.28
N ASP A 101 -9.56 -0.61 9.95
CA ASP A 101 -8.96 0.72 10.14
C ASP A 101 -9.23 1.66 8.95
N LEU A 102 -9.84 1.16 7.88
CA LEU A 102 -10.23 2.00 6.74
C LEU A 102 -11.28 3.04 7.16
N PRO A 103 -11.18 4.29 6.73
CA PRO A 103 -12.14 5.34 7.08
C PRO A 103 -13.46 5.19 6.29
N LEU A 104 -14.19 4.09 6.52
CA LEU A 104 -15.37 3.71 5.72
C LEU A 104 -16.46 4.80 5.65
N LYS A 105 -16.49 5.73 6.61
CA LYS A 105 -17.38 6.90 6.59
C LYS A 105 -17.07 7.90 5.46
N ASP A 106 -15.86 7.85 4.93
CA ASP A 106 -15.36 8.71 3.86
C ASP A 106 -15.47 8.04 2.48
N ALA A 107 -16.19 6.92 2.41
CA ALA A 107 -16.56 6.20 1.20
C ALA A 107 -18.07 6.25 0.97
N PHE A 108 -18.48 6.16 -0.28
CA PHE A 108 -19.85 5.73 -0.61
C PHE A 108 -19.84 4.24 -0.94
N THR A 109 -21.00 3.59 -0.87
CA THR A 109 -21.10 2.15 -1.08
C THR A 109 -21.85 1.80 -2.36
N VAL A 110 -21.38 0.76 -3.05
CA VAL A 110 -22.10 0.08 -4.12
C VAL A 110 -22.37 -1.35 -3.66
N VAL A 111 -23.65 -1.71 -3.51
CA VAL A 111 -24.07 -3.04 -3.08
C VAL A 111 -24.55 -3.84 -4.27
N ARG A 112 -24.08 -5.08 -4.41
CA ARG A 112 -24.47 -6.04 -5.44
C ARG A 112 -24.92 -7.32 -4.79
N GLY A 113 -26.03 -7.89 -5.28
CA GLY A 113 -26.62 -9.09 -4.70
C GLY A 113 -26.88 -8.95 -3.21
N ASN A 114 -26.45 -9.94 -2.42
CA ASN A 114 -26.68 -9.93 -0.96
C ASN A 114 -25.68 -9.07 -0.17
N GLY A 115 -24.66 -8.47 -0.81
CA GLY A 115 -23.68 -7.58 -0.20
C GLY A 115 -22.78 -8.19 0.88
N LYS A 116 -22.75 -9.51 1.07
CA LYS A 116 -22.08 -10.16 2.22
C LYS A 116 -20.56 -10.00 2.19
N ARG A 117 -19.95 -10.14 1.01
CA ARG A 117 -18.51 -9.93 0.85
C ARG A 117 -18.21 -8.45 0.83
N LYS A 118 -17.02 -8.05 1.29
CA LYS A 118 -16.64 -6.64 1.36
C LYS A 118 -15.36 -6.39 0.59
N LEU A 119 -15.33 -5.29 -0.12
CA LEU A 119 -14.18 -4.78 -0.86
C LEU A 119 -14.10 -3.28 -0.65
N ALA A 120 -12.92 -2.74 -0.43
CA ALA A 120 -12.69 -1.30 -0.42
C ALA A 120 -11.74 -0.93 -1.56
N VAL A 121 -12.02 0.15 -2.27
CA VAL A 121 -11.24 0.56 -3.44
C VAL A 121 -11.00 2.06 -3.44
N PHE A 122 -9.74 2.46 -3.64
CA PHE A 122 -9.35 3.84 -3.86
C PHE A 122 -9.23 4.09 -5.36
N GLU A 123 -10.01 5.02 -5.89
CA GLU A 123 -10.11 5.26 -7.32
C GLU A 123 -10.10 6.74 -7.69
N ASP A 124 -9.60 7.02 -8.89
CA ASP A 124 -9.61 8.35 -9.52
C ASP A 124 -10.54 8.33 -10.74
N PRO A 125 -11.45 9.31 -10.88
CA PRO A 125 -12.41 9.35 -12.00
C PRO A 125 -11.74 9.45 -13.37
N ASN A 126 -10.52 10.00 -13.46
CA ASN A 126 -9.80 10.11 -14.73
C ASN A 126 -8.85 8.91 -15.00
N CYS A 127 -8.81 7.95 -14.10
CA CYS A 127 -7.95 6.78 -14.25
C CYS A 127 -8.54 5.77 -15.24
N GLY A 128 -7.86 5.55 -16.37
CA GLY A 128 -8.27 4.57 -17.38
C GLY A 128 -8.28 3.13 -16.85
N TYR A 129 -7.35 2.77 -15.93
CA TYR A 129 -7.34 1.47 -15.27
C TYR A 129 -8.52 1.30 -14.31
N CYS A 130 -8.96 2.38 -13.64
CA CYS A 130 -10.17 2.37 -12.81
C CYS A 130 -11.43 2.14 -13.67
N LYS A 131 -11.56 2.81 -14.80
CA LYS A 131 -12.68 2.56 -15.74
C LYS A 131 -12.72 1.11 -16.21
N ARG A 132 -11.58 0.51 -16.50
CA ARG A 132 -11.50 -0.91 -16.88
C ARG A 132 -11.87 -1.81 -15.70
N PHE A 133 -11.36 -1.55 -14.53
CA PHE A 133 -11.68 -2.27 -13.31
C PHE A 133 -13.18 -2.23 -13.00
N GLU A 134 -13.80 -1.06 -13.09
CA GLU A 134 -15.24 -0.88 -12.86
C GLU A 134 -16.10 -1.72 -13.82
N ARG A 135 -15.69 -1.88 -15.09
CA ARG A 135 -16.37 -2.76 -16.04
C ARG A 135 -16.25 -4.24 -15.65
N ASP A 136 -15.09 -4.66 -15.14
CA ASP A 136 -14.89 -6.02 -14.63
C ASP A 136 -15.65 -6.25 -13.33
N LEU A 137 -15.73 -5.26 -12.47
CA LEU A 137 -16.48 -5.29 -11.21
C LEU A 137 -18.00 -5.48 -11.45
N GLN A 138 -18.54 -5.08 -12.63
CA GLN A 138 -19.95 -5.35 -12.98
C GLN A 138 -20.28 -6.85 -13.02
N LYS A 139 -19.28 -7.72 -13.20
CA LYS A 139 -19.42 -9.18 -13.27
C LYS A 139 -19.38 -9.84 -11.89
N ILE A 140 -19.06 -9.09 -10.83
CA ILE A 140 -18.96 -9.58 -9.45
C ILE A 140 -20.28 -9.33 -8.73
N ASP A 141 -20.77 -10.36 -8.05
CA ASP A 141 -22.01 -10.31 -7.29
C ASP A 141 -21.78 -10.56 -5.79
N ASN A 142 -22.81 -10.40 -4.97
CA ASN A 142 -22.78 -10.65 -3.52
C ASN A 142 -21.65 -9.89 -2.78
N VAL A 143 -21.43 -8.63 -3.15
CA VAL A 143 -20.36 -7.78 -2.60
C VAL A 143 -20.87 -6.39 -2.25
N THR A 144 -20.40 -5.85 -1.11
CA THR A 144 -20.46 -4.43 -0.77
C THR A 144 -19.12 -3.81 -1.09
N VAL A 145 -19.07 -2.87 -2.01
CA VAL A 145 -17.86 -2.15 -2.39
C VAL A 145 -17.87 -0.76 -1.76
N TYR A 146 -16.86 -0.46 -0.95
CA TYR A 146 -16.60 0.85 -0.37
C TYR A 146 -15.70 1.64 -1.31
N MET A 147 -16.27 2.66 -1.97
CA MET A 147 -15.60 3.46 -2.98
C MET A 147 -15.02 4.72 -2.36
N PHE A 148 -13.70 4.80 -2.31
CA PHE A 148 -12.97 5.98 -1.87
C PHE A 148 -12.56 6.81 -3.09
N LEU A 149 -13.12 7.99 -3.25
CA LEU A 149 -12.65 8.94 -4.26
C LEU A 149 -11.27 9.44 -3.86
N TYR A 150 -10.30 9.17 -4.71
CA TYR A 150 -8.89 9.45 -4.50
C TYR A 150 -8.28 10.15 -5.72
N PRO A 151 -8.57 11.46 -5.90
CA PRO A 151 -8.18 12.21 -7.10
C PRO A 151 -6.70 12.61 -7.07
N ILE A 152 -5.84 11.79 -7.67
CA ILE A 152 -4.39 12.00 -7.72
C ILE A 152 -3.87 12.37 -9.11
N LEU A 153 -4.71 12.34 -10.14
CA LEU A 153 -4.33 12.59 -11.54
C LEU A 153 -4.50 14.04 -11.99
N GLY A 154 -4.75 14.95 -11.05
CA GLY A 154 -4.76 16.38 -11.33
C GLY A 154 -6.06 17.11 -10.98
N PRO A 155 -6.12 18.41 -11.29
CA PRO A 155 -7.24 19.27 -10.88
C PRO A 155 -8.61 18.81 -11.40
N ASP A 156 -8.69 18.33 -12.64
CA ASP A 156 -9.93 17.83 -13.23
C ASP A 156 -10.48 16.59 -12.49
N SER A 157 -9.59 15.72 -11.99
CA SER A 157 -9.96 14.60 -11.11
C SER A 157 -10.59 15.08 -9.81
N VAL A 158 -10.06 16.15 -9.24
CA VAL A 158 -10.58 16.75 -8.01
C VAL A 158 -12.01 17.28 -8.23
N GLU A 159 -12.24 18.04 -9.31
CA GLU A 159 -13.55 18.62 -9.59
C GLU A 159 -14.59 17.53 -9.89
N LYS A 160 -14.23 16.53 -10.67
CA LYS A 160 -15.12 15.37 -10.92
C LYS A 160 -15.43 14.59 -9.65
N SER A 161 -14.43 14.36 -8.79
CA SER A 161 -14.64 13.69 -7.51
C SER A 161 -15.57 14.46 -6.60
N LYS A 162 -15.45 15.80 -6.53
CA LYS A 162 -16.37 16.66 -5.77
C LYS A 162 -17.79 16.53 -6.31
N ALA A 163 -17.98 16.63 -7.62
CA ALA A 163 -19.28 16.54 -8.26
C ALA A 163 -19.93 15.17 -8.03
N ILE A 164 -19.18 14.07 -8.13
CA ILE A 164 -19.66 12.71 -7.83
C ILE A 164 -20.04 12.58 -6.36
N TRP A 165 -19.16 13.02 -5.43
CA TRP A 165 -19.41 12.96 -4.00
C TRP A 165 -20.67 13.71 -3.59
N CYS A 166 -20.87 14.89 -4.18
CA CYS A 166 -22.02 15.77 -3.89
C CYS A 166 -23.28 15.43 -4.68
N ALA A 167 -23.27 14.43 -5.55
CA ALA A 167 -24.46 14.00 -6.24
C ALA A 167 -25.51 13.45 -5.25
N LYS A 168 -26.80 13.57 -5.60
CA LYS A 168 -27.89 13.01 -4.79
C LYS A 168 -27.70 11.50 -4.53
N ASP A 169 -27.11 10.80 -5.48
CA ASP A 169 -26.73 9.39 -5.40
C ASP A 169 -25.30 9.25 -5.96
N PRO A 170 -24.28 9.31 -5.09
CA PRO A 170 -22.88 9.22 -5.51
C PRO A 170 -22.55 7.89 -6.19
N ALA A 171 -23.15 6.77 -5.75
CA ALA A 171 -22.92 5.45 -6.33
C ALA A 171 -23.44 5.40 -7.78
N LYS A 172 -24.62 5.93 -8.02
CA LYS A 172 -25.16 6.04 -9.37
C LYS A 172 -24.33 6.98 -10.24
N ALA A 173 -23.97 8.16 -9.75
CA ALA A 173 -23.16 9.14 -10.47
C ALA A 173 -21.78 8.55 -10.86
N TRP A 174 -21.16 7.80 -9.97
CA TRP A 174 -19.92 7.08 -10.22
C TRP A 174 -20.07 6.06 -11.34
N GLN A 175 -21.10 5.22 -11.27
CA GLN A 175 -21.34 4.18 -12.28
C GLN A 175 -21.71 4.76 -13.64
N ASP A 176 -22.51 5.81 -13.66
CA ASP A 176 -22.85 6.50 -14.91
C ASP A 176 -21.60 7.07 -15.58
N TYR A 177 -20.69 7.67 -14.79
CA TYR A 177 -19.45 8.22 -15.32
C TYR A 177 -18.43 7.14 -15.72
N MET A 178 -18.13 6.18 -14.84
CA MET A 178 -17.03 5.24 -15.03
C MET A 178 -17.37 4.11 -16.02
N VAL A 179 -18.63 3.69 -16.05
CA VAL A 179 -19.07 2.52 -16.83
C VAL A 179 -19.83 2.93 -18.09
N ARG A 180 -20.65 4.00 -18.01
CA ARG A 180 -21.55 4.42 -19.09
C ARG A 180 -21.08 5.67 -19.82
N ASP A 181 -19.90 6.20 -19.44
CA ASP A 181 -19.30 7.41 -20.01
C ASP A 181 -20.23 8.64 -20.02
N GLN A 182 -21.18 8.71 -19.05
CA GLN A 182 -22.07 9.87 -18.91
C GLN A 182 -21.34 11.00 -18.16
N PRO A 183 -21.53 12.26 -18.55
CA PRO A 183 -20.87 13.37 -17.89
C PRO A 183 -21.35 13.54 -16.46
N VAL A 184 -20.42 13.95 -15.57
CA VAL A 184 -20.76 14.29 -14.19
C VAL A 184 -21.47 15.65 -14.14
N THR A 185 -22.60 15.72 -13.47
CA THR A 185 -23.28 16.99 -13.23
C THR A 185 -22.64 17.71 -12.03
N ALA A 186 -22.32 18.98 -12.20
CA ALA A 186 -21.76 19.80 -11.11
C ALA A 186 -22.72 19.83 -9.91
N ALA A 187 -22.17 19.57 -8.72
CA ALA A 187 -22.87 19.61 -7.45
C ALA A 187 -21.91 20.14 -6.37
N SER A 188 -22.47 20.71 -5.29
CA SER A 188 -21.66 21.30 -4.20
C SER A 188 -22.21 20.85 -2.85
N CYS A 189 -21.28 20.41 -1.98
CA CYS A 189 -21.55 20.02 -0.60
C CYS A 189 -20.25 20.05 0.20
N ASP A 190 -20.24 19.54 1.44
CA ASP A 190 -18.98 19.28 2.17
C ASP A 190 -18.18 18.12 1.51
N THR A 191 -16.98 18.44 1.08
CA THR A 191 -16.05 17.51 0.42
C THR A 191 -14.85 17.13 1.28
N ASN A 192 -14.89 17.36 2.59
CA ASN A 192 -13.80 17.03 3.51
C ASN A 192 -13.41 15.54 3.50
N ALA A 193 -14.32 14.65 3.12
CA ALA A 193 -14.03 13.23 2.91
C ALA A 193 -12.92 13.01 1.87
N LEU A 194 -12.91 13.77 0.76
CA LEU A 194 -11.88 13.65 -0.27
C LEU A 194 -10.49 14.07 0.25
N THR A 195 -10.45 15.11 1.09
CA THR A 195 -9.21 15.54 1.74
C THR A 195 -8.67 14.44 2.66
N ARG A 196 -9.54 13.86 3.50
CA ARG A 196 -9.15 12.75 4.39
C ARG A 196 -8.72 11.51 3.62
N ASN A 197 -9.37 11.19 2.50
CA ASN A 197 -8.94 10.10 1.60
C ASN A 197 -7.54 10.38 1.03
N GLY A 198 -7.27 11.62 0.64
CA GLY A 198 -5.94 12.05 0.19
C GLY A 198 -4.86 11.90 1.28
N GLU A 199 -5.16 12.30 2.51
CA GLU A 199 -4.27 12.16 3.67
C GLU A 199 -4.01 10.69 4.01
N PHE A 200 -5.08 9.89 4.03
CA PHE A 200 -5.00 8.45 4.24
C PHE A 200 -4.13 7.78 3.17
N GLY A 201 -4.37 8.08 1.90
CA GLY A 201 -3.59 7.52 0.79
C GLY A 201 -2.10 7.88 0.88
N ARG A 202 -1.77 9.12 1.24
CA ARG A 202 -0.37 9.53 1.46
C ARG A 202 0.26 8.79 2.65
N LYS A 203 -0.44 8.72 3.79
CA LYS A 203 0.02 8.03 5.01
C LYS A 203 0.36 6.56 4.72
N TYR A 204 -0.50 5.88 3.99
CA TYR A 204 -0.35 4.45 3.68
C TYR A 204 0.24 4.16 2.31
N LYS A 205 0.88 5.18 1.69
CA LYS A 205 1.59 5.05 0.40
C LYS A 205 0.73 4.38 -0.69
N ILE A 206 -0.51 4.85 -0.83
CA ILE A 206 -1.34 4.52 -2.00
C ILE A 206 -0.85 5.40 -3.15
N THR A 207 0.03 4.85 -3.99
CA THR A 207 0.73 5.59 -5.05
C THR A 207 0.06 5.50 -6.41
N GLY A 208 -1.01 4.71 -6.53
CA GLY A 208 -1.72 4.53 -7.77
C GLY A 208 -3.16 4.06 -7.58
N THR A 209 -3.96 4.22 -8.62
CA THR A 209 -5.37 3.81 -8.68
C THR A 209 -5.62 2.83 -9.84
N PRO A 210 -6.51 1.87 -9.67
CA PRO A 210 -7.20 1.54 -8.41
C PRO A 210 -6.24 0.88 -7.41
N THR A 211 -6.54 0.98 -6.10
CA THR A 211 -5.91 0.15 -5.07
C THR A 211 -7.02 -0.49 -4.24
N LEU A 212 -7.00 -1.82 -4.15
CA LEU A 212 -8.02 -2.65 -3.54
C LEU A 212 -7.58 -3.12 -2.15
N PHE A 213 -8.54 -3.20 -1.21
CA PHE A 213 -8.35 -3.78 0.12
C PHE A 213 -9.44 -4.80 0.40
N PHE A 214 -9.04 -5.97 0.88
CA PHE A 214 -9.93 -7.08 1.23
C PHE A 214 -10.01 -7.26 2.75
N VAL A 215 -11.02 -7.98 3.23
CA VAL A 215 -11.29 -8.13 4.67
C VAL A 215 -10.24 -8.96 5.43
N ASP A 216 -9.37 -9.66 4.73
CA ASP A 216 -8.20 -10.36 5.27
C ASP A 216 -6.94 -9.49 5.29
N ASP A 217 -7.09 -8.17 5.18
CA ASP A 217 -6.04 -7.16 5.12
C ASP A 217 -5.15 -7.25 3.86
N THR A 218 -5.52 -8.08 2.90
CA THR A 218 -4.85 -8.14 1.61
C THR A 218 -5.04 -6.82 0.87
N ARG A 219 -3.93 -6.21 0.44
CA ARG A 219 -3.89 -5.04 -0.43
C ARG A 219 -3.44 -5.46 -1.83
N LEU A 220 -4.16 -5.02 -2.85
CA LEU A 220 -3.80 -5.21 -4.25
C LEU A 220 -3.69 -3.86 -4.95
N PRO A 221 -2.48 -3.37 -5.24
CA PRO A 221 -2.28 -2.21 -6.10
C PRO A 221 -2.57 -2.54 -7.56
N GLY A 222 -3.28 -1.65 -8.25
CA GLY A 222 -3.60 -1.80 -9.67
C GLY A 222 -4.94 -2.51 -9.95
N ALA A 223 -5.32 -2.48 -11.22
CA ALA A 223 -6.56 -3.10 -11.69
C ALA A 223 -6.42 -4.63 -11.72
N ALA A 224 -7.48 -5.31 -11.28
CA ALA A 224 -7.65 -6.75 -11.38
C ALA A 224 -8.84 -7.07 -12.32
N ASP A 225 -8.78 -8.17 -13.03
CA ASP A 225 -9.92 -8.67 -13.77
C ASP A 225 -10.93 -9.38 -12.86
N ALA A 226 -12.11 -9.67 -13.38
CA ALA A 226 -13.19 -10.29 -12.61
C ALA A 226 -12.78 -11.63 -11.97
N ALA A 227 -11.99 -12.46 -12.65
CA ALA A 227 -11.56 -13.77 -12.14
C ALA A 227 -10.61 -13.60 -10.95
N GLN A 228 -9.68 -12.65 -11.03
CA GLN A 228 -8.77 -12.33 -9.94
C GLN A 228 -9.50 -11.74 -8.73
N ILE A 229 -10.45 -10.81 -8.96
CA ILE A 229 -11.28 -10.22 -7.91
C ILE A 229 -12.07 -11.31 -7.19
N GLU A 230 -12.74 -12.20 -7.95
CA GLU A 230 -13.54 -13.30 -7.39
C GLU A 230 -12.68 -14.26 -6.54
N LYS A 231 -11.49 -14.62 -7.04
CA LYS A 231 -10.54 -15.45 -6.31
C LYS A 231 -10.13 -14.82 -4.97
N LEU A 232 -9.83 -13.52 -4.95
CA LEU A 232 -9.43 -12.81 -3.73
C LEU A 232 -10.59 -12.66 -2.77
N LEU A 233 -11.79 -12.33 -3.25
CA LEU A 233 -13.00 -12.26 -2.42
C LEU A 233 -13.39 -13.61 -1.81
N ALA A 234 -13.14 -14.71 -2.53
CA ALA A 234 -13.40 -16.06 -2.02
C ALA A 234 -12.36 -16.49 -0.98
N ALA A 235 -11.12 -16.02 -1.11
CA ALA A 235 -10.03 -16.31 -0.17
C ALA A 235 -10.14 -15.47 1.11
N ALA A 236 -10.57 -14.21 0.99
CA ALA A 236 -10.73 -13.29 2.10
C ALA A 236 -11.93 -13.68 2.97
N LYS A 237 -11.67 -14.45 4.03
CA LYS A 237 -12.68 -14.82 5.04
C LYS A 237 -12.60 -13.78 6.15
N GLY A 238 -13.67 -12.98 6.28
CA GLY A 238 -13.89 -12.12 7.43
C GLY A 238 -14.49 -12.89 8.61
#